data_e8552fdd2be80fc4c97ece4286cc796c
#
_entry.id   e8552fdd2be80fc4c97ece4286cc796c
#
_cell.length_a   1.000
_cell.length_b   1.000
_cell.length_c   1.000
_cell.angle_alpha   90.00
_cell.angle_beta   90.00
_cell.angle_gamma   90.00
#
_symmetry.space_group_name_H-M   'P 1'
#
loop_
_entity.id
_entity.type
_entity.pdbx_description
1 polymer ?
#
loop_
_entity_poly.entity_id
_entity_poly.type
_entity_poly.pdbx_seq_one_letter_code
_entity_poly.pdbx_strand_id
1 'polypeptide(L)'
;MDILQKHLPFTPWSDPALARLPGMRPVEGDWLIVDEAYAAQMAHKARLLKARRPQVLALDPAAEPAAREALEVVLGALPAGFERQGDAVRCPDGRVVVPTCDALLESLGGLIQEDVVVLQKREGAFVLTGALLCFPAAWTLAEKFMQPLDVIHRPVPSYAPVAARVERMFECVRVGQPLWRANALMYHDAELYQPHSETAPRIPPKGTPRYLRAERQTILRLPRTDALVFLVHTYVLPFDRLTSEQQASCPFHQA
;
A
#
# COMPACT_ATOMS: atom_id res chain seq x y z
N MET A 1 -9.18 -17.19 10.56
CA MET A 1 -9.65 -16.30 9.48
C MET A 1 -8.59 -16.31 8.41
N ASP A 2 -8.99 -16.39 7.16
CA ASP A 2 -8.08 -16.46 6.02
C ASP A 2 -7.59 -15.05 5.64
N ILE A 3 -6.28 -14.88 5.47
CA ILE A 3 -5.69 -13.62 4.99
C ILE A 3 -5.80 -13.46 3.47
N LEU A 4 -6.30 -14.49 2.78
CA LEU A 4 -6.36 -14.59 1.34
C LEU A 4 -7.68 -14.05 0.81
N GLN A 5 -7.63 -13.30 -0.28
CA GLN A 5 -8.81 -12.88 -1.02
C GLN A 5 -9.40 -14.05 -1.83
N LYS A 6 -10.69 -13.94 -2.12
CA LYS A 6 -11.43 -14.93 -2.92
C LYS A 6 -11.33 -14.65 -4.41
N HIS A 7 -11.12 -13.39 -4.79
CA HIS A 7 -11.02 -12.95 -6.19
C HIS A 7 -10.10 -11.73 -6.31
N LEU A 8 -9.62 -11.47 -7.53
CA LEU A 8 -8.88 -10.26 -7.87
C LEU A 8 -9.78 -9.35 -8.72
N PRO A 9 -10.13 -8.13 -8.26
CA PRO A 9 -11.11 -7.27 -8.94
C PRO A 9 -10.56 -6.51 -10.15
N PHE A 10 -9.32 -6.73 -10.52
CA PHE A 10 -8.64 -6.08 -11.66
C PHE A 10 -7.58 -7.02 -12.25
N THR A 11 -7.09 -6.71 -13.44
CA THR A 11 -6.07 -7.53 -14.14
C THR A 11 -4.92 -6.64 -14.59
N PRO A 12 -3.92 -6.36 -13.71
CA PRO A 12 -2.92 -5.30 -13.98
C PRO A 12 -2.05 -5.58 -15.21
N TRP A 13 -1.84 -6.84 -15.57
CA TRP A 13 -0.99 -7.23 -16.69
C TRP A 13 -1.64 -7.11 -18.07
N SER A 14 -2.97 -7.17 -18.15
CA SER A 14 -3.72 -7.05 -19.41
C SER A 14 -4.44 -5.73 -19.57
N ASP A 15 -4.55 -4.91 -18.52
CA ASP A 15 -5.13 -3.58 -18.59
C ASP A 15 -4.12 -2.58 -19.21
N PRO A 16 -4.40 -2.01 -20.39
CA PRO A 16 -3.44 -1.13 -21.08
C PRO A 16 -3.04 0.11 -20.29
N ALA A 17 -3.91 0.59 -19.38
CA ALA A 17 -3.62 1.74 -18.56
C ALA A 17 -2.73 1.40 -17.34
N LEU A 18 -2.80 0.17 -16.83
CA LEU A 18 -2.04 -0.30 -15.67
C LEU A 18 -0.72 -0.96 -16.07
N ALA A 19 -0.67 -1.61 -17.23
CA ALA A 19 0.49 -2.38 -17.69
C ALA A 19 1.75 -1.53 -17.98
N ARG A 20 1.62 -0.21 -18.10
CA ARG A 20 2.74 0.70 -18.41
C ARG A 20 3.03 1.63 -17.23
N LEU A 21 4.29 1.78 -16.84
CA LEU A 21 4.70 2.78 -15.85
C LEU A 21 4.72 4.21 -16.47
N PRO A 22 4.24 5.24 -15.75
CA PRO A 22 3.65 5.23 -14.41
C PRO A 22 2.15 4.88 -14.36
N GLY A 23 1.55 4.39 -15.42
CA GLY A 23 0.15 4.04 -15.67
C GLY A 23 -0.77 4.14 -14.44
N MET A 24 -1.43 5.29 -14.28
CA MET A 24 -2.40 5.51 -13.20
C MET A 24 -3.75 5.93 -13.78
N ARG A 25 -4.81 5.64 -13.02
CA ARG A 25 -6.18 6.01 -13.33
C ARG A 25 -6.76 6.87 -12.21
N PRO A 26 -7.72 7.76 -12.48
CA PRO A 26 -8.57 8.33 -11.46
C PRO A 26 -9.28 7.22 -10.67
N VAL A 27 -9.43 7.42 -9.36
CA VAL A 27 -10.29 6.56 -8.56
C VAL A 27 -11.74 6.96 -8.81
N GLU A 28 -12.58 5.98 -9.09
CA GLU A 28 -14.03 6.12 -9.16
C GLU A 28 -14.62 5.49 -7.88
N GLY A 29 -15.38 6.28 -7.12
CA GLY A 29 -15.94 5.84 -5.82
C GLY A 29 -14.91 5.84 -4.68
N ASP A 30 -14.99 4.83 -3.81
CA ASP A 30 -14.15 4.72 -2.63
C ASP A 30 -12.69 4.42 -2.99
N TRP A 31 -11.76 5.13 -2.37
CA TRP A 31 -10.33 4.90 -2.54
C TRP A 31 -9.73 4.03 -1.42
N LEU A 32 -10.43 3.87 -0.30
CA LEU A 32 -10.15 2.88 0.74
C LEU A 32 -10.90 1.58 0.42
N ILE A 33 -10.23 0.46 0.58
CA ILE A 33 -10.78 -0.85 0.26
C ILE A 33 -11.05 -1.64 1.54
N VAL A 34 -12.24 -2.21 1.62
CA VAL A 34 -12.60 -3.22 2.61
C VAL A 34 -13.02 -4.47 1.86
N ASP A 35 -12.26 -5.54 2.01
CA ASP A 35 -12.55 -6.82 1.39
C ASP A 35 -12.75 -7.93 2.43
N GLU A 36 -13.00 -9.14 1.98
CA GLU A 36 -13.26 -10.29 2.84
C GLU A 36 -12.08 -10.71 3.72
N ALA A 37 -10.86 -10.28 3.40
CA ALA A 37 -9.66 -10.53 4.20
C ALA A 37 -9.43 -9.47 5.29
N TYR A 38 -10.27 -8.40 5.34
CA TYR A 38 -10.10 -7.28 6.24
C TYR A 38 -9.79 -7.72 7.68
N ALA A 39 -10.67 -8.50 8.30
CA ALA A 39 -10.52 -8.90 9.70
C ALA A 39 -9.20 -9.66 9.97
N ALA A 40 -8.81 -10.55 9.06
CA ALA A 40 -7.60 -11.36 9.20
C ALA A 40 -6.33 -10.54 8.96
N GLN A 41 -6.34 -9.68 7.94
CA GLN A 41 -5.20 -8.80 7.64
C GLN A 41 -5.04 -7.72 8.73
N MET A 42 -6.11 -7.14 9.24
CA MET A 42 -6.05 -6.19 10.37
C MET A 42 -5.51 -6.84 11.65
N ALA A 43 -5.91 -8.07 11.95
CA ALA A 43 -5.34 -8.83 13.06
C ALA A 43 -3.83 -9.12 12.83
N HIS A 44 -3.40 -9.35 11.60
CA HIS A 44 -1.99 -9.50 11.23
C HIS A 44 -1.21 -8.19 11.44
N LYS A 45 -1.74 -7.05 10.96
CA LYS A 45 -1.14 -5.71 11.18
C LYS A 45 -0.95 -5.43 12.67
N ALA A 46 -1.97 -5.71 13.49
CA ALA A 46 -1.88 -5.52 14.94
C ALA A 46 -0.77 -6.37 15.58
N ARG A 47 -0.58 -7.63 15.14
CA ARG A 47 0.53 -8.48 15.60
C ARG A 47 1.89 -7.92 15.20
N LEU A 48 2.03 -7.44 13.96
CA LEU A 48 3.27 -6.84 13.46
C LEU A 48 3.61 -5.55 14.21
N LEU A 49 2.65 -4.67 14.42
CA LEU A 49 2.82 -3.46 15.23
C LEU A 49 3.27 -3.76 16.66
N LYS A 50 2.72 -4.81 17.27
CA LYS A 50 3.12 -5.24 18.60
C LYS A 50 4.52 -5.86 18.64
N ALA A 51 4.86 -6.72 17.67
CA ALA A 51 6.07 -7.54 17.70
C ALA A 51 7.25 -6.90 16.95
N ARG A 52 7.00 -6.03 15.98
CA ARG A 52 7.99 -5.51 15.03
C ARG A 52 7.83 -4.00 14.74
N ARG A 53 7.34 -3.24 15.72
CA ARG A 53 7.04 -1.82 15.53
C ARG A 53 8.16 -1.03 14.84
N PRO A 54 9.44 -1.11 15.23
CA PRO A 54 10.52 -0.38 14.58
C PRO A 54 10.79 -0.78 13.12
N GLN A 55 10.39 -1.99 12.73
CA GLN A 55 10.54 -2.49 11.36
C GLN A 55 9.38 -2.09 10.44
N VAL A 56 8.20 -1.81 11.00
CA VAL A 56 6.98 -1.54 10.23
C VAL A 56 6.47 -0.11 10.34
N LEU A 57 7.04 0.70 11.25
CA LEU A 57 6.59 2.07 11.48
C LEU A 57 7.77 3.02 11.65
N ALA A 58 7.74 4.09 10.88
CA ALA A 58 8.64 5.23 11.03
C ALA A 58 7.91 6.53 10.68
N LEU A 59 8.18 7.60 11.42
CA LEU A 59 7.66 8.94 11.15
C LEU A 59 8.73 9.96 11.52
N ASP A 60 9.10 10.79 10.57
CA ASP A 60 9.90 11.97 10.84
C ASP A 60 9.08 12.98 11.67
N PRO A 61 9.61 13.51 12.77
CA PRO A 61 8.89 14.51 13.57
C PRO A 61 8.36 15.69 12.75
N ALA A 62 9.08 16.12 11.72
CA ALA A 62 8.64 17.20 10.84
C ALA A 62 7.50 16.80 9.89
N ALA A 63 7.18 15.51 9.78
CA ALA A 63 6.06 15.00 9.01
C ALA A 63 4.78 14.76 9.85
N GLU A 64 4.83 14.98 11.17
CA GLU A 64 3.68 14.83 12.05
C GLU A 64 2.43 15.60 11.57
N PRO A 65 2.52 16.88 11.12
CA PRO A 65 1.36 17.59 10.58
C PRO A 65 0.73 16.88 9.37
N ALA A 66 1.54 16.30 8.48
CA ALA A 66 1.05 15.56 7.32
C ALA A 66 0.40 14.22 7.74
N ALA A 67 0.98 13.51 8.69
CA ALA A 67 0.39 12.28 9.22
C ALA A 67 -0.95 12.55 9.93
N ARG A 68 -1.06 13.65 10.66
CA ARG A 68 -2.31 14.11 11.31
C ARG A 68 -3.38 14.42 10.27
N GLU A 69 -3.03 15.18 9.25
CA GLU A 69 -3.95 15.49 8.16
C GLU A 69 -4.36 14.23 7.39
N ALA A 70 -3.44 13.29 7.15
CA ALA A 70 -3.75 12.00 6.54
C ALA A 70 -4.78 11.21 7.36
N LEU A 71 -4.65 11.20 8.70
CA LEU A 71 -5.62 10.55 9.59
C LEU A 71 -7.00 11.22 9.48
N GLU A 72 -7.06 12.54 9.47
CA GLU A 72 -8.33 13.28 9.33
C GLU A 72 -9.00 13.00 7.97
N VAL A 73 -8.23 13.00 6.89
CA VAL A 73 -8.72 12.71 5.54
C VAL A 73 -9.23 11.27 5.44
N VAL A 74 -8.50 10.30 6.01
CA VAL A 74 -8.94 8.89 6.08
C VAL A 74 -10.23 8.76 6.89
N LEU A 75 -10.29 9.39 8.07
CA LEU A 75 -11.50 9.38 8.91
C LEU A 75 -12.73 9.96 8.20
N GLY A 76 -12.53 10.96 7.35
CA GLY A 76 -13.60 11.55 6.53
C GLY A 76 -14.02 10.72 5.33
N ALA A 77 -13.22 9.72 4.94
CA ALA A 77 -13.42 8.90 3.75
C ALA A 77 -13.63 7.41 4.05
N LEU A 78 -13.86 7.04 5.30
CA LEU A 78 -14.11 5.65 5.67
C LEU A 78 -15.33 5.11 4.92
N PRO A 79 -15.21 3.97 4.21
CA PRO A 79 -16.31 3.43 3.42
C PRO A 79 -17.41 2.79 4.28
N ALA A 80 -18.43 2.25 3.64
CA ALA A 80 -19.50 1.51 4.31
C ALA A 80 -18.95 0.37 5.20
N GLY A 81 -19.59 0.16 6.35
CA GLY A 81 -19.17 -0.80 7.37
C GLY A 81 -18.37 -0.21 8.52
N PHE A 82 -17.94 1.05 8.41
CA PHE A 82 -17.44 1.83 9.55
C PHE A 82 -18.54 2.68 10.17
N GLU A 83 -18.55 2.80 11.50
CA GLU A 83 -19.50 3.61 12.23
C GLU A 83 -18.77 4.55 13.20
N ARG A 84 -19.02 5.84 13.10
CA ARG A 84 -18.51 6.83 14.05
C ARG A 84 -19.28 6.76 15.37
N GLN A 85 -18.57 6.69 16.49
CA GLN A 85 -19.13 6.66 17.85
C GLN A 85 -18.40 7.71 18.72
N GLY A 86 -18.72 8.98 18.55
CA GLY A 86 -17.95 10.07 19.15
C GLY A 86 -16.52 10.10 18.60
N ASP A 87 -15.53 10.00 19.49
CA ASP A 87 -14.11 9.94 19.12
C ASP A 87 -13.66 8.54 18.66
N ALA A 88 -14.50 7.52 18.85
CA ALA A 88 -14.21 6.16 18.44
C ALA A 88 -14.81 5.84 17.07
N VAL A 89 -14.24 4.82 16.43
CA VAL A 89 -14.71 4.25 15.17
C VAL A 89 -14.92 2.75 15.36
N ARG A 90 -16.12 2.27 15.15
CA ARG A 90 -16.40 0.85 15.02
C ARG A 90 -16.02 0.42 13.60
N CYS A 91 -15.14 -0.57 13.50
CA CYS A 91 -14.64 -1.13 12.24
C CYS A 91 -15.55 -2.25 11.71
N PRO A 92 -15.43 -2.64 10.41
CA PRO A 92 -16.23 -3.71 9.79
C PRO A 92 -16.11 -5.07 10.47
N ASP A 93 -15.00 -5.34 11.15
CA ASP A 93 -14.76 -6.58 11.91
C ASP A 93 -15.25 -6.51 13.37
N GLY A 94 -15.95 -5.43 13.74
CA GLY A 94 -16.50 -5.20 15.08
C GLY A 94 -15.54 -4.61 16.10
N ARG A 95 -14.25 -4.45 15.78
CA ARG A 95 -13.30 -3.75 16.66
C ARG A 95 -13.70 -2.27 16.80
N VAL A 96 -13.39 -1.72 17.96
CA VAL A 96 -13.53 -0.28 18.20
C VAL A 96 -12.14 0.33 18.32
N VAL A 97 -11.84 1.31 17.50
CA VAL A 97 -10.58 2.05 17.47
C VAL A 97 -10.84 3.48 17.93
N VAL A 98 -10.04 3.95 18.88
CA VAL A 98 -10.00 5.37 19.27
C VAL A 98 -8.74 5.97 18.66
N PRO A 99 -8.85 6.71 17.55
CA PRO A 99 -7.69 7.35 16.93
C PRO A 99 -7.10 8.40 17.86
N THR A 100 -5.78 8.43 18.00
CA THR A 100 -5.09 9.36 18.88
C THR A 100 -4.05 10.19 18.14
N CYS A 101 -3.85 11.42 18.61
CA CYS A 101 -2.83 12.31 18.04
C CYS A 101 -1.40 11.89 18.39
N ASP A 102 -1.22 11.06 19.42
CA ASP A 102 0.09 10.58 19.85
C ASP A 102 0.54 9.32 19.09
N ALA A 103 -0.37 8.70 18.32
CA ALA A 103 -0.13 7.46 17.59
C ALA A 103 -0.81 7.51 16.20
N LEU A 104 -0.46 8.52 15.38
CA LEU A 104 -1.14 8.84 14.12
C LEU A 104 -1.13 7.68 13.12
N LEU A 105 0.05 7.12 12.84
CA LEU A 105 0.19 6.02 11.87
C LEU A 105 -0.35 4.71 12.44
N GLU A 106 -0.24 4.46 13.74
CA GLU A 106 -0.87 3.32 14.40
C GLU A 106 -2.39 3.42 14.35
N SER A 107 -2.94 4.63 14.52
CA SER A 107 -4.38 4.88 14.38
C SER A 107 -4.87 4.55 12.97
N LEU A 108 -4.14 5.00 11.93
CA LEU A 108 -4.40 4.60 10.55
C LEU A 108 -4.33 3.09 10.37
N GLY A 109 -3.26 2.46 10.86
CA GLY A 109 -3.08 1.01 10.79
C GLY A 109 -4.10 0.19 11.57
N GLY A 110 -4.77 0.79 12.55
CA GLY A 110 -5.90 0.19 13.29
C GLY A 110 -7.22 0.25 12.52
N LEU A 111 -7.35 1.20 11.59
CA LEU A 111 -8.57 1.46 10.84
C LEU A 111 -8.58 0.79 9.47
N ILE A 112 -7.54 1.02 8.66
CA ILE A 112 -7.55 0.67 7.24
C ILE A 112 -6.64 -0.52 6.91
N GLN A 113 -7.01 -1.25 5.88
CA GLN A 113 -6.30 -2.46 5.43
C GLN A 113 -5.01 -2.09 4.67
N GLU A 114 -4.96 -0.93 4.06
CA GLU A 114 -3.81 -0.42 3.34
C GLU A 114 -2.61 -0.17 4.24
N ASP A 115 -1.41 -0.42 3.74
CA ASP A 115 -0.20 0.20 4.24
C ASP A 115 -0.16 1.67 3.81
N VAL A 116 0.46 2.51 4.64
CA VAL A 116 0.41 3.97 4.49
C VAL A 116 1.83 4.50 4.36
N VAL A 117 2.08 5.30 3.33
CA VAL A 117 3.35 6.03 3.14
C VAL A 117 3.04 7.52 3.00
N VAL A 118 3.75 8.35 3.74
CA VAL A 118 3.70 9.82 3.65
C VAL A 118 4.93 10.29 2.89
N LEU A 119 4.70 11.03 1.82
CA LEU A 119 5.74 11.61 0.97
C LEU A 119 5.65 13.13 1.03
N GLN A 120 6.76 13.78 1.32
CA GLN A 120 6.84 15.25 1.32
C GLN A 120 7.90 15.71 0.35
N LYS A 121 7.65 16.84 -0.31
CA LYS A 121 8.66 17.45 -1.19
C LYS A 121 9.73 18.14 -0.33
N ARG A 122 10.99 17.69 -0.45
CA ARG A 122 12.16 18.25 0.22
C ARG A 122 13.27 18.46 -0.81
N GLU A 123 13.83 19.64 -0.86
CA GLU A 123 14.91 19.99 -1.80
C GLU A 123 14.60 19.63 -3.26
N GLY A 124 13.31 19.74 -3.65
CA GLY A 124 12.85 19.47 -5.00
C GLY A 124 12.42 18.03 -5.30
N ALA A 125 12.69 17.05 -4.43
CA ALA A 125 12.31 15.65 -4.59
C ALA A 125 11.26 15.21 -3.57
N PHE A 126 10.44 14.20 -3.92
CA PHE A 126 9.55 13.56 -2.95
C PHE A 126 10.32 12.55 -2.10
N VAL A 127 10.29 12.75 -0.78
CA VAL A 127 11.00 11.96 0.23
C VAL A 127 9.98 11.18 1.06
N LEU A 128 10.27 9.92 1.39
CA LEU A 128 9.47 9.12 2.30
C LEU A 128 9.73 9.57 3.74
N THR A 129 8.81 10.35 4.30
CA THR A 129 8.95 10.97 5.63
C THR A 129 8.13 10.30 6.71
N GLY A 130 7.27 9.37 6.35
CA GLY A 130 6.52 8.55 7.29
C GLY A 130 5.96 7.31 6.61
N ALA A 131 5.89 6.19 7.33
CA ALA A 131 5.18 5.02 6.86
C ALA A 131 4.75 4.10 7.98
N LEU A 132 3.61 3.44 7.75
CA LEU A 132 3.22 2.18 8.35
C LEU A 132 3.26 1.13 7.23
N LEU A 133 4.27 0.25 7.26
CA LEU A 133 4.55 -0.76 6.25
C LEU A 133 4.47 -2.14 6.88
N CYS A 134 3.28 -2.72 6.94
CA CYS A 134 3.05 -4.05 7.50
C CYS A 134 3.19 -5.17 6.47
N PHE A 135 2.97 -4.87 5.20
CA PHE A 135 2.98 -5.87 4.12
C PHE A 135 4.00 -5.51 3.03
N PRO A 136 5.30 -5.42 3.38
CA PRO A 136 6.34 -5.13 2.39
C PRO A 136 6.48 -6.26 1.38
N ALA A 137 6.74 -5.90 0.11
CA ALA A 137 7.04 -6.83 -0.96
C ALA A 137 8.50 -6.68 -1.39
N ALA A 138 9.40 -7.43 -0.78
CA ALA A 138 10.82 -7.47 -1.08
C ALA A 138 11.59 -6.15 -0.86
N TRP A 139 11.23 -5.38 0.18
CA TRP A 139 11.97 -4.21 0.64
C TRP A 139 11.79 -3.98 2.14
N THR A 140 12.64 -3.17 2.76
CA THR A 140 12.56 -2.84 4.18
C THR A 140 12.31 -1.35 4.37
N LEU A 141 11.54 -1.00 5.41
CA LEU A 141 11.26 0.40 5.74
C LEU A 141 12.55 1.14 6.09
N ALA A 142 13.45 0.50 6.83
CA ALA A 142 14.69 1.12 7.29
C ALA A 142 15.59 1.61 6.14
N GLU A 143 15.60 0.91 4.99
CA GLU A 143 16.39 1.31 3.82
C GLU A 143 15.75 2.44 3.01
N LYS A 144 14.42 2.63 3.14
CA LYS A 144 13.66 3.59 2.33
C LYS A 144 13.24 4.84 3.10
N PHE A 145 13.20 4.76 4.42
CA PHE A 145 12.84 5.90 5.27
C PHE A 145 13.84 7.05 5.08
N MET A 146 13.32 8.26 4.91
CA MET A 146 14.06 9.49 4.61
C MET A 146 14.86 9.46 3.30
N GLN A 147 14.48 8.57 2.37
CA GLN A 147 15.07 8.52 1.04
C GLN A 147 14.13 9.14 -0.01
N PRO A 148 14.67 9.81 -1.04
CA PRO A 148 13.89 10.27 -2.19
C PRO A 148 13.49 9.11 -3.11
N LEU A 149 12.47 9.34 -3.94
CA LEU A 149 11.86 8.29 -4.77
C LEU A 149 12.84 7.59 -5.72
N ASP A 150 13.80 8.29 -6.27
CA ASP A 150 14.82 7.71 -7.15
C ASP A 150 15.74 6.74 -6.40
N VAL A 151 16.08 7.04 -5.15
CA VAL A 151 16.84 6.14 -4.27
C VAL A 151 15.99 4.95 -3.85
N ILE A 152 14.74 5.18 -3.47
CA ILE A 152 13.79 4.12 -3.09
C ILE A 152 13.66 3.06 -4.19
N HIS A 153 13.58 3.51 -5.45
CA HIS A 153 13.34 2.63 -6.60
C HIS A 153 14.61 2.19 -7.34
N ARG A 154 15.80 2.53 -6.85
CA ARG A 154 17.07 2.11 -7.46
C ARG A 154 17.17 0.61 -7.73
N PRO A 155 16.67 -0.29 -6.83
CA PRO A 155 16.68 -1.72 -7.07
C PRO A 155 15.68 -2.20 -8.14
N VAL A 156 14.83 -1.32 -8.68
CA VAL A 156 13.80 -1.66 -9.68
C VAL A 156 14.28 -1.29 -11.07
N PRO A 157 14.77 -2.24 -11.90
CA PRO A 157 15.38 -1.91 -13.21
C PRO A 157 14.45 -1.16 -14.16
N SER A 158 13.14 -1.39 -14.09
CA SER A 158 12.13 -0.73 -14.92
C SER A 158 11.82 0.70 -14.50
N TYR A 159 12.34 1.17 -13.36
CA TYR A 159 12.05 2.51 -12.85
C TYR A 159 12.91 3.60 -13.49
N ALA A 160 14.21 3.39 -13.62
CA ALA A 160 15.14 4.40 -14.11
C ALA A 160 14.71 5.08 -15.44
N PRO A 161 14.24 4.35 -16.47
CA PRO A 161 13.77 4.95 -17.72
C PRO A 161 12.52 5.81 -17.58
N VAL A 162 11.78 5.69 -16.49
CA VAL A 162 10.49 6.38 -16.27
C VAL A 162 10.51 7.35 -15.09
N ALA A 163 11.62 7.47 -14.36
CA ALA A 163 11.76 8.25 -13.13
C ALA A 163 11.22 9.68 -13.28
N ALA A 164 11.64 10.42 -14.30
CA ALA A 164 11.17 11.79 -14.54
C ALA A 164 9.66 11.87 -14.83
N ARG A 165 9.07 10.83 -15.42
CA ARG A 165 7.60 10.78 -15.65
C ARG A 165 6.86 10.47 -14.36
N VAL A 166 7.43 9.64 -13.49
CA VAL A 166 6.88 9.34 -12.17
C VAL A 166 6.91 10.60 -11.31
N GLU A 167 8.04 11.31 -11.22
CA GLU A 167 8.14 12.59 -10.48
C GLU A 167 7.10 13.59 -10.96
N ARG A 168 7.00 13.80 -12.27
CA ARG A 168 5.99 14.71 -12.84
C ARG A 168 4.57 14.27 -12.52
N MET A 169 4.29 12.97 -12.53
CA MET A 169 2.98 12.44 -12.18
C MET A 169 2.66 12.74 -10.72
N PHE A 170 3.61 12.55 -9.79
CA PHE A 170 3.45 12.89 -8.37
C PHE A 170 3.20 14.39 -8.18
N GLU A 171 3.88 15.25 -8.93
CA GLU A 171 3.61 16.69 -8.91
C GLU A 171 2.21 17.07 -9.39
N CYS A 172 1.68 16.33 -10.35
CA CYS A 172 0.37 16.57 -10.95
C CYS A 172 -0.82 15.97 -10.17
N VAL A 173 -0.59 15.20 -9.10
CA VAL A 173 -1.69 14.71 -8.24
C VAL A 173 -2.42 15.90 -7.63
N ARG A 174 -3.73 15.95 -7.79
CA ARG A 174 -4.57 17.07 -7.32
C ARG A 174 -5.33 16.69 -6.04
N VAL A 175 -5.57 17.68 -5.20
CA VAL A 175 -6.46 17.53 -4.03
C VAL A 175 -7.85 17.10 -4.51
N GLY A 176 -8.43 16.12 -3.81
CA GLY A 176 -9.76 15.59 -4.14
C GLY A 176 -9.83 14.71 -5.39
N GLN A 177 -8.71 14.44 -6.05
CA GLN A 177 -8.64 13.59 -7.24
C GLN A 177 -7.60 12.47 -7.05
N PRO A 178 -7.88 11.47 -6.19
CA PRO A 178 -6.97 10.37 -5.99
C PRO A 178 -6.77 9.57 -7.29
N LEU A 179 -5.55 9.09 -7.48
CA LEU A 179 -5.17 8.23 -8.59
C LEU A 179 -4.82 6.85 -8.06
N TRP A 180 -4.99 5.82 -8.88
CA TRP A 180 -4.58 4.48 -8.52
C TRP A 180 -3.92 3.72 -9.67
N ARG A 181 -3.10 2.76 -9.32
CA ARG A 181 -2.55 1.74 -10.19
C ARG A 181 -2.49 0.40 -9.47
N ALA A 182 -2.15 -0.65 -10.21
CA ALA A 182 -1.86 -1.94 -9.60
C ALA A 182 -0.63 -2.59 -10.24
N ASN A 183 0.01 -3.46 -9.48
CA ASN A 183 1.02 -4.39 -9.95
C ASN A 183 0.66 -5.81 -9.51
N ALA A 184 1.32 -6.81 -10.05
CA ALA A 184 1.17 -8.19 -9.59
C ALA A 184 2.46 -8.98 -9.86
N LEU A 185 2.73 -9.95 -8.97
CA LEU A 185 3.82 -10.90 -9.07
C LEU A 185 3.38 -12.24 -8.49
N MET A 186 4.04 -13.32 -8.91
CA MET A 186 3.81 -14.65 -8.35
C MET A 186 4.72 -14.92 -7.15
N TYR A 187 4.17 -15.58 -6.14
CA TYR A 187 4.82 -15.96 -4.89
C TYR A 187 4.62 -17.44 -4.58
N HIS A 188 5.58 -18.04 -3.85
CA HIS A 188 5.53 -19.46 -3.47
C HIS A 188 4.70 -19.69 -2.20
N ASP A 189 4.55 -18.67 -1.38
CA ASP A 189 3.77 -18.66 -0.15
C ASP A 189 2.82 -17.46 -0.08
N ALA A 190 1.93 -17.47 0.89
CA ALA A 190 0.92 -16.45 1.11
C ALA A 190 1.31 -15.41 2.15
N GLU A 191 2.58 -15.42 2.62
CA GLU A 191 3.01 -14.51 3.68
C GLU A 191 2.91 -13.05 3.22
N LEU A 192 2.29 -12.23 4.06
CA LEU A 192 2.12 -10.79 3.77
C LEU A 192 3.36 -9.99 4.15
N TYR A 193 4.01 -10.33 5.27
CA TYR A 193 5.20 -9.64 5.73
C TYR A 193 6.45 -10.28 5.11
N GLN A 194 6.90 -9.73 3.97
CA GLN A 194 8.06 -10.24 3.22
C GLN A 194 9.14 -9.16 3.05
N PRO A 195 9.77 -8.68 4.14
CA PRO A 195 10.87 -7.73 4.05
C PRO A 195 12.12 -8.43 3.52
N HIS A 196 12.77 -7.83 2.53
CA HIS A 196 14.09 -8.23 2.05
C HIS A 196 14.94 -6.98 1.88
N SER A 197 16.17 -7.02 2.39
CA SER A 197 17.10 -5.91 2.23
C SER A 197 17.75 -5.94 0.84
N GLU A 198 18.26 -4.79 0.41
CA GLU A 198 19.02 -4.69 -0.86
C GLU A 198 20.28 -5.56 -0.84
N THR A 199 20.88 -5.79 0.34
CA THR A 199 22.06 -6.64 0.53
C THR A 199 21.72 -8.12 0.67
N ALA A 200 20.45 -8.45 0.94
CA ALA A 200 19.93 -9.82 1.03
C ALA A 200 18.61 -9.91 0.26
N PRO A 201 18.66 -9.81 -1.09
CA PRO A 201 17.45 -9.80 -1.90
C PRO A 201 16.72 -11.14 -1.82
N ARG A 202 15.42 -11.10 -2.10
CA ARG A 202 14.61 -12.30 -2.15
C ARG A 202 15.15 -13.27 -3.20
N ILE A 203 15.47 -14.48 -2.77
CA ILE A 203 15.78 -15.59 -3.66
C ILE A 203 14.51 -16.45 -3.75
N PRO A 204 13.84 -16.50 -4.91
CA PRO A 204 12.64 -17.32 -5.06
C PRO A 204 12.99 -18.79 -4.83
N PRO A 205 12.18 -19.55 -4.07
CA PRO A 205 12.33 -21.00 -3.98
C PRO A 205 12.21 -21.67 -5.36
N LYS A 206 12.77 -22.86 -5.50
CA LYS A 206 12.58 -23.67 -6.71
C LYS A 206 11.13 -24.18 -6.78
N GLY A 207 10.61 -24.29 -7.99
CA GLY A 207 9.25 -24.81 -8.26
C GLY A 207 8.28 -23.74 -8.74
N THR A 208 7.08 -24.16 -9.05
CA THR A 208 6.05 -23.26 -9.58
C THR A 208 5.43 -22.44 -8.45
N PRO A 209 5.41 -21.10 -8.54
CA PRO A 209 4.75 -20.25 -7.55
C PRO A 209 3.23 -20.49 -7.59
N ARG A 210 2.61 -20.47 -6.42
CA ARG A 210 1.19 -20.85 -6.24
C ARG A 210 0.26 -19.66 -5.97
N TYR A 211 0.80 -18.55 -5.51
CA TYR A 211 0.04 -17.41 -5.07
C TYR A 211 0.30 -16.21 -5.97
N LEU A 212 -0.76 -15.56 -6.40
CA LEU A 212 -0.64 -14.22 -6.94
C LEU A 212 -0.67 -13.22 -5.78
N ARG A 213 0.29 -12.33 -5.75
CA ARG A 213 0.28 -11.12 -4.93
C ARG A 213 0.11 -9.92 -5.83
N ALA A 214 -0.94 -9.15 -5.62
CA ALA A 214 -1.19 -7.90 -6.31
C ALA A 214 -1.29 -6.76 -5.30
N GLU A 215 -0.81 -5.59 -5.68
CA GLU A 215 -0.92 -4.38 -4.89
C GLU A 215 -1.72 -3.33 -5.67
N ARG A 216 -2.85 -2.88 -5.10
CA ARG A 216 -3.50 -1.67 -5.54
C ARG A 216 -2.87 -0.51 -4.79
N GLN A 217 -2.24 0.37 -5.54
CA GLN A 217 -1.50 1.52 -5.05
C GLN A 217 -2.31 2.77 -5.34
N THR A 218 -2.78 3.45 -4.30
CA THR A 218 -3.56 4.68 -4.41
C THR A 218 -2.73 5.86 -3.92
N ILE A 219 -2.75 6.97 -4.64
CA ILE A 219 -2.06 8.21 -4.27
C ILE A 219 -3.05 9.35 -4.19
N LEU A 220 -2.95 10.15 -3.14
CA LEU A 220 -3.73 11.36 -2.96
C LEU A 220 -2.87 12.49 -2.40
N ARG A 221 -3.27 13.73 -2.70
CA ARG A 221 -2.63 14.95 -2.17
C ARG A 221 -3.45 15.50 -1.03
N LEU A 222 -2.78 15.81 0.07
CA LEU A 222 -3.38 16.43 1.24
C LEU A 222 -3.59 17.93 1.01
N PRO A 223 -4.78 18.48 1.37
CA PRO A 223 -5.14 19.85 1.02
C PRO A 223 -4.39 20.94 1.80
N ARG A 224 -3.90 20.67 3.01
CA ARG A 224 -3.26 21.68 3.88
C ARG A 224 -1.74 21.61 3.86
N THR A 225 -1.21 20.39 3.96
CA THR A 225 0.24 20.17 4.05
C THR A 225 0.90 19.96 2.70
N ASP A 226 0.11 19.81 1.63
CA ASP A 226 0.56 19.48 0.27
C ASP A 226 1.33 18.15 0.18
N ALA A 227 1.41 17.39 1.28
CA ALA A 227 2.01 16.08 1.29
C ALA A 227 1.21 15.08 0.44
N LEU A 228 1.88 14.08 -0.08
CA LEU A 228 1.23 12.96 -0.74
C LEU A 228 1.10 11.79 0.23
N VAL A 229 -0.05 11.14 0.21
CA VAL A 229 -0.27 9.86 0.87
C VAL A 229 -0.35 8.77 -0.18
N PHE A 230 0.52 7.78 -0.06
CA PHE A 230 0.55 6.60 -0.92
C PHE A 230 0.09 5.40 -0.11
N LEU A 231 -1.00 4.81 -0.53
CA LEU A 231 -1.68 3.70 0.12
C LEU A 231 -1.47 2.42 -0.68
N VAL A 232 -1.17 1.33 0.01
CA VAL A 232 -0.96 0.03 -0.64
C VAL A 232 -1.93 -0.99 -0.06
N HIS A 233 -2.93 -1.36 -0.85
CA HIS A 233 -3.83 -2.46 -0.54
C HIS A 233 -3.29 -3.75 -1.16
N THR A 234 -3.00 -4.75 -0.32
CA THR A 234 -2.37 -6.00 -0.75
C THR A 234 -3.39 -7.11 -0.89
N TYR A 235 -3.48 -7.65 -2.10
CA TYR A 235 -4.22 -8.88 -2.43
C TYR A 235 -3.25 -10.05 -2.49
N VAL A 236 -3.58 -11.15 -1.81
CA VAL A 236 -2.89 -12.43 -1.96
C VAL A 236 -3.94 -13.51 -2.15
N LEU A 237 -3.85 -14.25 -3.24
CA LEU A 237 -4.78 -15.36 -3.51
C LEU A 237 -4.08 -16.50 -4.25
N PRO A 238 -4.52 -17.75 -4.05
CA PRO A 238 -4.07 -18.88 -4.85
C PRO A 238 -4.33 -18.63 -6.33
N PHE A 239 -3.44 -19.07 -7.20
CA PHE A 239 -3.53 -18.84 -8.64
C PHE A 239 -4.82 -19.43 -9.24
N ASP A 240 -5.31 -20.54 -8.70
CA ASP A 240 -6.53 -21.22 -9.12
C ASP A 240 -7.84 -20.46 -8.76
N ARG A 241 -7.75 -19.43 -7.90
CA ARG A 241 -8.87 -18.51 -7.63
C ARG A 241 -9.01 -17.38 -8.66
N LEU A 242 -8.04 -17.22 -9.55
CA LEU A 242 -8.16 -16.30 -10.68
C LEU A 242 -9.22 -16.81 -11.66
N THR A 243 -9.90 -15.90 -12.35
CA THR A 243 -10.80 -16.29 -13.44
C THR A 243 -10.02 -16.97 -14.57
N SER A 244 -10.69 -17.76 -15.40
CA SER A 244 -10.06 -18.43 -16.55
C SER A 244 -9.37 -17.42 -17.50
N GLU A 245 -9.96 -16.24 -17.68
CA GLU A 245 -9.40 -15.15 -18.47
C GLU A 245 -8.13 -14.58 -17.83
N GLN A 246 -8.15 -14.35 -16.50
CA GLN A 246 -6.98 -13.88 -15.75
C GLN A 246 -5.85 -14.90 -15.79
N GLN A 247 -6.15 -16.19 -15.64
CA GLN A 247 -5.16 -17.27 -15.72
C GLN A 247 -4.54 -17.36 -17.12
N ALA A 248 -5.37 -17.36 -18.16
CA ALA A 248 -4.91 -17.45 -19.55
C ALA A 248 -4.03 -16.28 -19.99
N SER A 249 -4.30 -15.06 -19.47
CA SER A 249 -3.54 -13.85 -19.80
C SER A 249 -2.36 -13.58 -18.85
N CYS A 250 -2.16 -14.36 -17.79
CA CYS A 250 -1.14 -14.11 -16.78
C CYS A 250 0.27 -14.41 -17.29
N PRO A 251 1.16 -13.41 -17.44
CA PRO A 251 2.49 -13.61 -18.00
C PRO A 251 3.49 -14.24 -17.01
N PHE A 252 3.12 -14.31 -15.71
CA PHE A 252 4.04 -14.72 -14.64
C PHE A 252 3.97 -16.21 -14.32
N HIS A 253 3.00 -16.94 -14.87
CA HIS A 253 2.80 -18.36 -14.57
C HIS A 253 3.52 -19.30 -15.56
N GLN A 254 4.01 -18.76 -16.67
CA GLN A 254 4.66 -19.53 -17.75
C GLN A 254 6.19 -19.62 -17.62
N ALA A 255 6.76 -19.19 -16.51
CA ALA A 255 8.20 -19.17 -16.27
C ALA A 255 8.69 -20.41 -15.49
#